data_71bc4d068d40ef02897a2ba0d83f8f07
#
_entry.id   71bc4d068d40ef02897a2ba0d83f8f07
#
_cell.length_a   1.000
_cell.length_b   1.000
_cell.length_c   1.000
_cell.angle_alpha   90.00
_cell.angle_beta   90.00
_cell.angle_gamma   90.00
#
_symmetry.space_group_name_H-M   'P 1'
#
loop_
_entity.id
_entity.type
_entity.pdbx_description
1 polymer ?
#
loop_
_entity_poly.entity_id
_entity_poly.type
_entity_poly.pdbx_seq_one_letter_code
_entity_poly.pdbx_strand_id
1 'polypeptide(L)'
;MLARHGSRKIIIGKDTRISGYMLESALEAGLAAAGLSASFTGPMPTPAIAYLTRAFRAEAGIVISASHNPFYDNGIKFFSIEGTKLPDDVEEAIEAEMEKELTCVDSAELGKASRIVDAAGRYIEFCKGTFPNELSLGTLKVVVDCAHGCLLYTSDAADDSL
;
A
#
# COMPACT_ATOMS: atom_id res chain seq x y z
N MET A 1 20.94 -21.77 -4.11
CA MET A 1 19.92 -20.90 -3.52
C MET A 1 20.66 -19.80 -2.77
N LEU A 2 20.83 -18.63 -3.39
CA LEU A 2 21.57 -17.51 -2.80
C LEU A 2 20.66 -16.86 -1.76
N ALA A 3 20.99 -17.03 -0.48
CA ALA A 3 20.40 -16.26 0.60
C ALA A 3 20.77 -14.77 0.34
N ARG A 4 19.86 -14.00 -0.20
CA ARG A 4 19.98 -12.54 -0.21
C ARG A 4 19.84 -12.08 1.23
N HIS A 5 20.93 -11.75 1.88
CA HIS A 5 20.96 -10.91 3.08
C HIS A 5 20.54 -9.48 2.68
N GLY A 6 19.27 -9.33 2.33
CA GLY A 6 18.62 -8.07 2.09
C GLY A 6 17.38 -8.04 2.98
N SER A 7 17.17 -6.95 3.70
CA SER A 7 15.94 -6.72 4.45
C SER A 7 14.73 -7.03 3.58
N ARG A 8 13.99 -8.08 3.91
CA ARG A 8 12.72 -8.41 3.24
C ARG A 8 11.74 -7.29 3.53
N LYS A 9 11.43 -6.50 2.52
CA LYS A 9 10.62 -5.30 2.65
C LYS A 9 9.21 -5.56 2.15
N ILE A 10 8.21 -5.17 2.94
CA ILE A 10 6.80 -5.16 2.57
C ILE A 10 6.35 -3.69 2.49
N ILE A 11 5.73 -3.30 1.38
CA ILE A 11 5.10 -1.97 1.24
C ILE A 11 3.68 -2.05 1.78
N ILE A 12 3.31 -1.10 2.64
CA ILE A 12 1.97 -1.06 3.21
C ILE A 12 1.36 0.32 2.96
N GLY A 13 0.17 0.32 2.38
CA GLY A 13 -0.66 1.50 2.27
C GLY A 13 -2.06 1.24 2.79
N LYS A 14 -2.84 2.31 2.89
CA LYS A 14 -4.23 2.24 3.37
C LYS A 14 -5.10 3.26 2.67
N ASP A 15 -6.40 3.09 2.75
CA ASP A 15 -7.34 4.14 2.43
C ASP A 15 -7.56 5.09 3.63
N THR A 16 -8.58 5.91 3.57
CA THR A 16 -8.83 6.98 4.55
C THR A 16 -9.61 6.53 5.79
N ARG A 17 -9.95 5.24 5.89
CA ARG A 17 -10.72 4.69 7.02
C ARG A 17 -9.95 4.78 8.32
N ILE A 18 -10.66 5.15 9.39
CA ILE A 18 -10.04 5.25 10.74
C ILE A 18 -9.49 3.90 11.22
N SER A 19 -10.16 2.80 10.88
CA SER A 19 -9.71 1.44 11.19
C SER A 19 -8.37 1.08 10.55
N GLY A 20 -8.01 1.74 9.45
CA GLY A 20 -6.72 1.54 8.77
C GLY A 20 -5.52 1.81 9.68
N TYR A 21 -5.63 2.71 10.66
CA TYR A 21 -4.54 2.97 11.61
C TYR A 21 -4.31 1.80 12.56
N MET A 22 -5.38 1.20 13.06
CA MET A 22 -5.31 0.03 13.93
C MET A 22 -4.74 -1.18 13.16
N LEU A 23 -5.26 -1.44 11.96
CA LEU A 23 -4.84 -2.57 11.13
C LEU A 23 -3.38 -2.41 10.66
N GLU A 24 -2.96 -1.19 10.33
CA GLU A 24 -1.58 -0.86 9.99
C GLU A 24 -0.62 -1.21 11.14
N SER A 25 -0.98 -0.84 12.38
CA SER A 25 -0.18 -1.16 13.57
C SER A 25 -0.13 -2.65 13.87
N ALA A 26 -1.22 -3.38 13.64
CA ALA A 26 -1.25 -4.82 13.81
C ALA A 26 -0.35 -5.53 12.77
N LEU A 27 -0.42 -5.10 11.52
CA LEU A 27 0.46 -5.60 10.46
C LEU A 27 1.94 -5.28 10.74
N GLU A 28 2.24 -4.07 11.25
CA GLU A 28 3.59 -3.70 11.66
C GLU A 28 4.16 -4.66 12.70
N ALA A 29 3.39 -4.91 13.76
CA ALA A 29 3.80 -5.81 14.83
C ALA A 29 4.01 -7.25 14.33
N GLY A 30 3.05 -7.77 13.54
CA GLY A 30 3.13 -9.14 13.00
C GLY A 30 4.28 -9.31 12.02
N LEU A 31 4.50 -8.38 11.13
CA LEU A 31 5.61 -8.43 10.17
C LEU A 31 6.97 -8.32 10.87
N ALA A 32 7.08 -7.42 11.86
CA ALA A 32 8.30 -7.30 12.66
C ALA A 32 8.60 -8.60 13.41
N ALA A 33 7.59 -9.21 14.03
CA ALA A 33 7.72 -10.48 14.73
C ALA A 33 8.14 -11.63 13.78
N ALA A 34 7.75 -11.56 12.50
CA ALA A 34 8.16 -12.52 11.47
C ALA A 34 9.52 -12.21 10.82
N GLY A 35 10.25 -11.18 11.29
CA GLY A 35 11.53 -10.78 10.71
C GLY A 35 11.42 -10.00 9.37
N LEU A 36 10.24 -9.47 9.06
CA LEU A 36 9.99 -8.71 7.84
C LEU A 36 9.96 -7.21 8.15
N SER A 37 10.59 -6.40 7.29
CA SER A 37 10.56 -4.95 7.43
C SER A 37 9.36 -4.35 6.72
N ALA A 38 8.62 -3.50 7.41
CA ALA A 38 7.47 -2.77 6.87
C ALA A 38 7.85 -1.36 6.43
N SER A 39 7.37 -0.93 5.26
CA SER A 39 7.53 0.43 4.75
C SER A 39 6.17 1.03 4.43
N PHE A 40 5.79 2.05 5.19
CA PHE A 40 4.47 2.67 5.15
C PHE A 40 4.41 3.87 4.21
N THR A 41 3.40 3.90 3.36
CA THR A 41 3.17 5.01 2.43
C THR A 41 2.20 6.07 2.99
N GLY A 42 1.43 5.70 4.02
CA GLY A 42 0.25 6.44 4.44
C GLY A 42 -0.95 6.20 3.51
N PRO A 43 -1.95 7.09 3.54
CA PRO A 43 -3.12 6.98 2.66
C PRO A 43 -2.70 7.12 1.19
N MET A 44 -3.01 6.09 0.39
CA MET A 44 -2.66 6.01 -1.02
C MET A 44 -3.71 5.18 -1.79
N PRO A 45 -3.97 5.49 -3.07
CA PRO A 45 -4.82 4.65 -3.90
C PRO A 45 -4.26 3.23 -4.06
N THR A 46 -5.13 2.24 -4.13
CA THR A 46 -4.75 0.82 -4.31
C THR A 46 -3.72 0.60 -5.45
N PRO A 47 -3.88 1.19 -6.66
CA PRO A 47 -2.90 1.01 -7.72
C PRO A 47 -1.54 1.64 -7.41
N ALA A 48 -1.48 2.64 -6.53
CA ALA A 48 -0.20 3.19 -6.10
C ALA A 48 0.62 2.17 -5.33
N ILE A 49 -0.01 1.35 -4.48
CA ILE A 49 0.68 0.31 -3.72
C ILE A 49 1.23 -0.77 -4.66
N ALA A 50 0.44 -1.19 -5.65
CA ALA A 50 0.90 -2.11 -6.69
C ALA A 50 2.14 -1.58 -7.44
N TYR A 51 2.08 -0.31 -7.86
CA TYR A 51 3.21 0.37 -8.51
C TYR A 51 4.44 0.46 -7.61
N LEU A 52 4.27 0.94 -6.37
CA LEU A 52 5.37 1.15 -5.43
C LEU A 52 6.02 -0.16 -5.01
N THR A 53 5.26 -1.25 -4.88
CA THR A 53 5.80 -2.60 -4.60
C THR A 53 6.84 -2.97 -5.65
N ARG A 54 6.50 -2.82 -6.92
CA ARG A 54 7.42 -3.07 -8.04
C ARG A 54 8.57 -2.06 -8.08
N ALA A 55 8.26 -0.76 -7.95
CA ALA A 55 9.25 0.31 -8.05
C ALA A 55 10.34 0.23 -6.97
N PHE A 56 9.98 -0.17 -5.77
CA PHE A 56 10.91 -0.38 -4.65
C PHE A 56 11.48 -1.81 -4.59
N ARG A 57 11.08 -2.69 -5.50
CA ARG A 57 11.47 -4.11 -5.50
C ARG A 57 11.19 -4.77 -4.15
N ALA A 58 10.03 -4.46 -3.57
CA ALA A 58 9.59 -5.08 -2.33
C ALA A 58 9.13 -6.52 -2.58
N GLU A 59 9.19 -7.37 -1.55
CA GLU A 59 8.77 -8.77 -1.63
C GLU A 59 7.26 -8.90 -1.86
N ALA A 60 6.49 -7.98 -1.27
CA ALA A 60 5.05 -7.87 -1.46
C ALA A 60 4.55 -6.46 -1.15
N GLY A 61 3.33 -6.18 -1.59
CA GLY A 61 2.56 -4.99 -1.22
C GLY A 61 1.29 -5.38 -0.49
N ILE A 62 0.91 -4.58 0.50
CA ILE A 62 -0.36 -4.74 1.23
C ILE A 62 -1.10 -3.42 1.18
N VAL A 63 -2.40 -3.46 0.85
CA VAL A 63 -3.27 -2.29 0.97
C VAL A 63 -4.46 -2.61 1.87
N ILE A 64 -4.66 -1.76 2.87
CA ILE A 64 -5.80 -1.82 3.77
C ILE A 64 -6.90 -0.96 3.17
N SER A 65 -7.88 -1.59 2.53
CA SER A 65 -8.98 -0.90 1.87
C SER A 65 -10.15 -1.83 1.58
N ALA A 66 -11.35 -1.38 1.88
CA ALA A 66 -12.59 -2.02 1.45
C ALA A 66 -13.23 -1.33 0.23
N SER A 67 -12.41 -0.65 -0.61
CA SER A 67 -12.88 0.01 -1.82
C SER A 67 -13.97 1.07 -1.55
N HIS A 68 -15.12 0.96 -2.21
CA HIS A 68 -16.29 1.85 -2.09
C HIS A 68 -17.32 1.41 -1.03
N ASN A 69 -17.02 0.36 -0.28
CA ASN A 69 -17.89 -0.14 0.78
C ASN A 69 -18.07 0.90 1.90
N PRO A 70 -19.11 0.80 2.72
CA PRO A 70 -19.32 1.67 3.87
C PRO A 70 -18.08 1.76 4.78
N PHE A 71 -17.98 2.85 5.53
CA PHE A 71 -16.76 3.17 6.31
C PHE A 71 -16.41 2.14 7.41
N TYR A 72 -17.38 1.37 7.87
CA TYR A 72 -17.20 0.34 8.91
C TYR A 72 -16.69 -0.98 8.34
N ASP A 73 -16.72 -1.19 7.02
CA ASP A 73 -16.12 -2.35 6.40
C ASP A 73 -14.61 -2.21 6.32
N ASN A 74 -13.92 -3.33 6.37
CA ASN A 74 -12.47 -3.41 6.24
C ASN A 74 -12.10 -4.45 5.18
N GLY A 75 -10.93 -4.32 4.62
CA GLY A 75 -10.37 -5.26 3.68
C GLY A 75 -8.87 -5.14 3.61
N ILE A 76 -8.21 -6.24 3.30
CA ILE A 76 -6.77 -6.29 3.05
C ILE A 76 -6.56 -6.96 1.71
N LYS A 77 -5.74 -6.36 0.85
CA LYS A 77 -5.38 -6.90 -0.45
C LYS A 77 -3.87 -7.03 -0.54
N PHE A 78 -3.43 -8.11 -1.15
CA PHE A 78 -2.02 -8.41 -1.32
C PHE A 78 -1.59 -8.26 -2.77
N PHE A 79 -0.38 -7.77 -2.96
CA PHE A 79 0.28 -7.67 -4.26
C PHE A 79 1.59 -8.44 -4.24
N SER A 80 1.86 -9.14 -5.33
CA SER A 80 3.14 -9.80 -5.59
C SER A 80 4.26 -8.79 -5.81
N ILE A 81 5.48 -9.25 -5.89
CA ILE A 81 6.66 -8.46 -6.28
C ILE A 81 6.47 -7.74 -7.64
N GLU A 82 5.66 -8.32 -8.52
CA GLU A 82 5.33 -7.74 -9.84
C GLU A 82 4.23 -6.67 -9.75
N GLY A 83 3.67 -6.43 -8.58
CA GLY A 83 2.56 -5.48 -8.39
C GLY A 83 1.21 -6.01 -8.93
N THR A 84 1.06 -7.31 -9.05
CA THR A 84 -0.19 -7.97 -9.44
C THR A 84 -0.86 -8.61 -8.22
N LYS A 85 -2.19 -8.86 -8.30
CA LYS A 85 -2.89 -9.64 -7.28
C LYS A 85 -2.18 -10.98 -7.08
N LEU A 86 -2.13 -11.47 -5.85
CA LEU A 86 -1.60 -12.80 -5.58
C LEU A 86 -2.50 -13.88 -6.25
N PRO A 87 -1.90 -15.01 -6.69
CA PRO A 87 -2.66 -16.18 -7.08
C PRO A 87 -3.50 -16.71 -5.92
N ASP A 88 -4.66 -17.30 -6.24
CA ASP A 88 -5.61 -17.76 -5.24
C ASP A 88 -5.03 -18.83 -4.31
N ASP A 89 -4.17 -19.72 -4.83
CA ASP A 89 -3.46 -20.73 -4.05
C ASP A 89 -2.51 -20.14 -2.99
N VAL A 90 -1.94 -18.96 -3.29
CA VAL A 90 -1.10 -18.22 -2.32
C VAL A 90 -1.97 -17.54 -1.25
N GLU A 91 -3.12 -17.00 -1.63
CA GLU A 91 -4.09 -16.42 -0.69
C GLU A 91 -4.61 -17.51 0.27
N GLU A 92 -5.00 -18.69 -0.24
CA GLU A 92 -5.39 -19.85 0.58
C GLU A 92 -4.28 -20.31 1.54
N ALA A 93 -3.02 -20.28 1.08
CA ALA A 93 -1.89 -20.64 1.95
C ALA A 93 -1.69 -19.60 3.08
N ILE A 94 -1.93 -18.31 2.83
CA ILE A 94 -1.88 -17.26 3.85
C ILE A 94 -3.00 -17.47 4.87
N GLU A 95 -4.21 -17.77 4.43
CA GLU A 95 -5.34 -18.08 5.31
C GLU A 95 -5.05 -19.29 6.21
N ALA A 96 -4.49 -20.34 5.64
CA ALA A 96 -4.08 -21.54 6.40
C ALA A 96 -2.99 -21.24 7.44
N GLU A 97 -2.09 -20.29 7.20
CA GLU A 97 -1.09 -19.86 8.20
C GLU A 97 -1.75 -19.13 9.39
N MET A 98 -2.87 -18.46 9.20
CA MET A 98 -3.57 -17.74 10.27
C MET A 98 -4.13 -18.66 11.36
N GLU A 99 -4.34 -19.93 11.03
CA GLU A 99 -4.80 -20.96 11.99
C GLU A 99 -3.66 -21.54 12.84
N LYS A 100 -2.40 -21.22 12.55
CA LYS A 100 -1.24 -21.72 13.26
C LYS A 100 -0.89 -20.85 14.47
N GLU A 101 -0.15 -21.43 15.39
CA GLU A 101 0.38 -20.70 16.54
C GLU A 101 1.35 -19.61 16.11
N LEU A 102 1.19 -18.42 16.68
CA LEU A 102 2.08 -17.29 16.41
C LEU A 102 3.48 -17.59 16.93
N THR A 103 4.46 -17.47 16.06
CA THR A 103 5.88 -17.56 16.40
C THR A 103 6.56 -16.21 16.17
N CYS A 104 7.55 -15.91 17.00
CA CYS A 104 8.37 -14.72 16.89
C CYS A 104 9.83 -15.12 16.64
N VAL A 105 10.49 -14.43 15.73
CA VAL A 105 11.93 -14.60 15.51
C VAL A 105 12.73 -14.04 16.69
N ASP A 106 14.02 -14.37 16.77
CA ASP A 106 14.91 -13.83 17.79
C ASP A 106 15.04 -12.30 17.67
N SER A 107 15.33 -11.64 18.79
CA SER A 107 15.41 -10.16 18.86
C SER A 107 16.38 -9.54 17.86
N ALA A 108 17.42 -10.26 17.46
CA ALA A 108 18.39 -9.81 16.47
C ALA A 108 17.83 -9.83 15.02
N GLU A 109 16.77 -10.58 14.80
CA GLU A 109 16.16 -10.82 13.48
C GLU A 109 14.84 -10.05 13.29
N LEU A 110 14.37 -9.33 14.31
CA LEU A 110 13.14 -8.54 14.24
C LEU A 110 13.19 -7.55 13.07
N GLY A 111 12.08 -7.48 12.34
CA GLY A 111 11.90 -6.51 11.25
C GLY A 111 11.82 -5.08 11.75
N LYS A 112 12.03 -4.13 10.84
CA LYS A 112 11.98 -2.68 11.13
C LYS A 112 10.86 -2.01 10.38
N ALA A 113 10.22 -1.04 11.03
CA ALA A 113 9.25 -0.16 10.42
C ALA A 113 9.92 1.12 9.90
N SER A 114 9.47 1.59 8.75
CA SER A 114 9.93 2.85 8.14
C SER A 114 8.80 3.53 7.38
N ARG A 115 8.92 4.83 7.14
CA ARG A 115 7.99 5.59 6.31
C ARG A 115 8.64 5.97 4.99
N ILE A 116 7.87 5.86 3.89
CA ILE A 116 8.29 6.33 2.57
C ILE A 116 7.70 7.74 2.40
N VAL A 117 8.51 8.76 2.67
CA VAL A 117 8.06 10.16 2.66
C VAL A 117 7.71 10.68 1.26
N ASP A 118 8.31 10.13 0.22
CA ASP A 118 8.15 10.54 -1.18
C ASP A 118 7.22 9.62 -2.00
N ALA A 119 6.48 8.74 -1.33
CA ALA A 119 5.60 7.75 -1.98
C ALA A 119 4.59 8.40 -2.92
N ALA A 120 3.90 9.45 -2.45
CA ALA A 120 2.90 10.16 -3.23
C ALA A 120 3.53 10.82 -4.47
N GLY A 121 4.65 11.54 -4.30
CA GLY A 121 5.37 12.18 -5.41
C GLY A 121 5.78 11.18 -6.50
N ARG A 122 6.30 10.02 -6.10
CA ARG A 122 6.69 8.96 -7.06
C ARG A 122 5.50 8.44 -7.86
N TYR A 123 4.37 8.24 -7.21
CA TYR A 123 3.18 7.77 -7.91
C TYR A 123 2.59 8.84 -8.82
N ILE A 124 2.58 10.11 -8.39
CA ILE A 124 2.16 11.25 -9.22
C ILE A 124 3.01 11.34 -10.48
N GLU A 125 4.34 11.29 -10.35
CA GLU A 125 5.24 11.35 -11.52
C GLU A 125 5.06 10.13 -12.45
N PHE A 126 4.81 8.95 -11.90
CA PHE A 126 4.46 7.79 -12.70
C PHE A 126 3.16 8.04 -13.49
N CYS A 127 2.10 8.52 -12.86
CA CYS A 127 0.84 8.82 -13.52
C CYS A 127 1.00 9.92 -14.59
N LYS A 128 1.74 10.97 -14.28
CA LYS A 128 2.05 12.04 -15.26
C LYS A 128 2.77 11.49 -16.48
N GLY A 129 3.71 10.57 -16.27
CA GLY A 129 4.45 9.92 -17.36
C GLY A 129 3.60 9.05 -18.29
N THR A 130 2.37 8.71 -17.91
CA THR A 130 1.42 8.02 -18.80
C THR A 130 0.63 8.96 -19.70
N PHE A 131 0.67 10.27 -19.45
CA PHE A 131 -0.02 11.27 -20.23
C PHE A 131 0.86 11.73 -21.40
N PRO A 132 0.34 11.79 -22.65
CA PRO A 132 1.10 12.22 -23.80
C PRO A 132 1.58 13.67 -23.66
N ASN A 133 2.87 13.91 -23.84
CA ASN A 133 3.49 15.23 -23.67
C ASN A 133 2.98 16.30 -24.66
N GLU A 134 2.39 15.86 -25.75
CA GLU A 134 1.83 16.74 -26.81
C GLU A 134 0.47 17.33 -26.43
N LEU A 135 -0.16 16.76 -25.40
CA LEU A 135 -1.48 17.20 -24.95
C LEU A 135 -1.38 18.15 -23.75
N SER A 136 -2.34 19.03 -23.64
CA SER A 136 -2.48 19.96 -22.51
C SER A 136 -3.90 19.92 -21.97
N LEU A 137 -4.03 19.85 -20.65
CA LEU A 137 -5.31 19.96 -19.95
C LEU A 137 -5.59 21.40 -19.45
N GLY A 138 -4.67 22.34 -19.70
CA GLY A 138 -4.69 23.69 -19.13
C GLY A 138 -5.92 24.55 -19.47
N THR A 139 -6.76 24.13 -20.44
CA THR A 139 -8.01 24.80 -20.79
C THR A 139 -9.26 24.08 -20.28
N LEU A 140 -9.09 22.92 -19.64
CA LEU A 140 -10.21 22.12 -19.17
C LEU A 140 -10.57 22.51 -17.73
N LYS A 141 -11.88 22.59 -17.48
CA LYS A 141 -12.43 22.61 -16.13
C LYS A 141 -12.81 21.18 -15.74
N VAL A 142 -12.14 20.66 -14.73
CA VAL A 142 -12.32 19.27 -14.28
C VAL A 142 -13.09 19.25 -12.98
N VAL A 143 -14.15 18.44 -12.93
CA VAL A 143 -14.87 18.14 -11.70
C VAL A 143 -14.51 16.70 -11.29
N VAL A 144 -14.07 16.54 -10.04
CA VAL A 144 -13.66 15.24 -9.52
C VAL A 144 -14.58 14.87 -8.36
N ASP A 145 -15.29 13.75 -8.48
CA ASP A 145 -16.01 13.13 -7.37
C ASP A 145 -15.14 12.02 -6.78
N CYS A 146 -14.61 12.26 -5.60
CA CYS A 146 -13.72 11.32 -4.91
C CYS A 146 -14.47 10.25 -4.11
N ALA A 147 -15.80 10.33 -4.01
CA ALA A 147 -16.63 9.47 -3.16
C ALA A 147 -16.02 9.35 -1.75
N HIS A 148 -15.82 8.11 -1.28
CA HIS A 148 -15.17 7.81 0.01
C HIS A 148 -13.71 7.34 -0.15
N GLY A 149 -13.11 7.56 -1.32
CA GLY A 149 -11.81 7.01 -1.68
C GLY A 149 -10.61 7.86 -1.25
N CYS A 150 -9.43 7.32 -1.41
CA CYS A 150 -8.15 7.99 -1.12
C CYS A 150 -7.87 9.23 -1.99
N LEU A 151 -8.63 9.44 -3.05
CA LEU A 151 -8.49 10.61 -3.92
C LEU A 151 -8.71 11.93 -3.16
N LEU A 152 -9.41 11.89 -2.04
CA LEU A 152 -9.66 13.06 -1.19
C LEU A 152 -8.35 13.73 -0.72
N TYR A 153 -7.29 12.96 -0.53
CA TYR A 153 -5.99 13.48 -0.09
C TYR A 153 -5.05 13.87 -1.23
N THR A 154 -5.40 13.55 -2.45
CA THR A 154 -4.55 13.81 -3.64
C THR A 154 -5.12 14.88 -4.56
N SER A 155 -6.36 15.31 -4.34
CA SER A 155 -7.07 16.30 -5.15
C SER A 155 -7.42 17.57 -4.36
N ASP A 156 -6.48 18.05 -3.57
CA ASP A 156 -6.61 19.23 -2.69
C ASP A 156 -6.90 20.56 -3.40
N ALA A 157 -6.86 20.59 -4.71
CA ALA A 157 -7.00 21.82 -5.48
C ALA A 157 -8.41 22.43 -5.47
N ALA A 158 -9.42 21.79 -4.88
CA ALA A 158 -10.79 22.29 -4.87
C ALA A 158 -11.18 23.03 -3.59
N ASP A 159 -10.44 22.83 -2.50
CA ASP A 159 -10.77 23.43 -1.20
C ASP A 159 -10.26 24.86 -1.02
N ASP A 160 -9.29 25.30 -1.81
CA ASP A 160 -8.68 26.63 -1.67
C ASP A 160 -9.45 27.75 -2.36
N SER A 161 -10.63 27.50 -2.90
CA SER A 161 -11.37 28.48 -3.71
C SER A 161 -12.81 28.77 -3.25
N LEU A 162 -13.20 28.43 -2.03
CA LEU A 162 -14.49 28.79 -1.46
C LEU A 162 -14.36 29.70 -0.25
#